data_c84d99b4494d9f9f83491cfaafa35065
#
_entry.id   c84d99b4494d9f9f83491cfaafa35065
#
_cell.length_a   1.000
_cell.length_b   1.000
_cell.length_c   1.000
_cell.angle_alpha   90.00
_cell.angle_beta   90.00
_cell.angle_gamma   90.00
#
_symmetry.space_group_name_H-M   'P 1'
#
loop_
_entity.id
_entity.type
_entity.pdbx_description
1 polymer ?
#
loop_
_entity_poly.entity_id
_entity_poly.type
_entity_poly.pdbx_seq_one_letter_code
_entity_poly.pdbx_strand_id
1 'polypeptide(L)'
;SFCSLRGYTVVRILKDFSEKNAERKIFNYFAAGWNRDGLALRMAGKLLDTAPADRHLLILLTDASPDDSRKILPTGKVPLSRSYDGEAGVQDTAEEVRALRQQGVRVAAVFMGENASAPDARTIFGQDLVRIQRMDQLATAAGKLIQEEIRELSG
;
A
#
# COMPACT_ATOMS: atom_id res chain seq x y z
N SER A 1 7.35 5.07 -0.93
CA SER A 1 7.60 3.70 -1.46
C SER A 1 8.04 2.77 -0.35
N PHE A 2 7.95 1.48 -0.59
CA PHE A 2 8.39 0.48 0.38
C PHE A 2 9.04 -0.73 -0.31
N CYS A 3 9.85 -1.44 0.43
CA CYS A 3 10.45 -2.72 0.05
C CYS A 3 10.83 -3.53 1.29
N SER A 4 11.21 -4.77 1.11
CA SER A 4 11.76 -5.61 2.18
C SER A 4 13.28 -5.78 2.00
N LEU A 5 14.04 -5.40 2.99
CA LEU A 5 15.49 -5.60 3.05
C LEU A 5 15.83 -6.53 4.20
N ARG A 6 16.43 -7.68 3.89
CA ARG A 6 16.80 -8.71 4.88
C ARG A 6 15.66 -9.10 5.82
N GLY A 7 14.43 -9.07 5.29
CA GLY A 7 13.23 -9.38 6.03
C GLY A 7 12.60 -8.22 6.81
N TYR A 8 13.21 -7.06 6.82
CA TYR A 8 12.62 -5.85 7.41
C TYR A 8 11.91 -5.03 6.34
N THR A 9 10.71 -4.56 6.63
CA THR A 9 10.03 -3.61 5.77
C THR A 9 10.63 -2.23 5.94
N VAL A 10 11.12 -1.66 4.84
CA VAL A 10 11.66 -0.32 4.77
C VAL A 10 10.65 0.56 4.04
N VAL A 11 10.13 1.59 4.71
CA VAL A 11 9.27 2.61 4.12
C VAL A 11 10.09 3.86 3.88
N ARG A 12 10.13 4.33 2.64
CA ARG A 12 10.80 5.56 2.25
C ARG A 12 9.77 6.66 2.01
N ILE A 13 9.83 7.71 2.77
CA ILE A 13 9.02 8.91 2.58
C ILE A 13 9.69 9.75 1.49
N LEU A 14 9.02 9.91 0.34
CA LEU A 14 9.49 10.73 -0.77
C LEU A 14 8.99 12.17 -0.65
N LYS A 15 7.82 12.35 -0.04
CA LYS A 15 7.22 13.65 0.27
C LYS A 15 6.48 13.54 1.60
N ASP A 16 6.74 14.46 2.49
CA ASP A 16 6.02 14.59 3.75
C ASP A 16 4.80 15.52 3.58
N PHE A 17 3.81 15.41 4.49
CA PHE A 17 2.59 16.22 4.47
C PHE A 17 2.86 17.73 4.57
N SER A 18 3.91 18.13 5.33
CA SER A 18 4.32 19.52 5.48
C SER A 18 5.14 20.08 4.32
N GLU A 19 5.59 19.25 3.40
CA GLU A 19 6.57 19.61 2.38
C GLU A 19 5.88 20.13 1.11
N LYS A 20 6.20 21.39 0.71
CA LYS A 20 5.53 22.05 -0.42
C LYS A 20 6.17 21.75 -1.78
N ASN A 21 7.49 21.50 -1.85
CA ASN A 21 8.25 21.39 -3.10
C ASN A 21 9.09 20.12 -3.12
N ALA A 22 8.43 18.98 -3.27
CA ALA A 22 9.09 17.68 -3.25
C ALA A 22 9.04 16.91 -4.58
N GLU A 23 8.65 17.57 -5.67
CA GLU A 23 8.44 16.92 -6.98
C GLU A 23 9.67 16.18 -7.47
N ARG A 24 10.86 16.75 -7.22
CA ARG A 24 12.14 16.13 -7.61
C ARG A 24 12.46 14.85 -6.82
N LYS A 25 11.91 14.68 -5.63
CA LYS A 25 12.16 13.49 -4.80
C LYS A 25 11.52 12.22 -5.38
N ILE A 26 10.49 12.36 -6.21
CA ILE A 26 9.86 11.22 -6.90
C ILE A 26 10.88 10.51 -7.80
N PHE A 27 11.83 11.24 -8.38
CA PHE A 27 12.90 10.64 -9.20
C PHE A 27 13.93 9.84 -8.38
N ASN A 28 13.88 9.92 -7.04
CA ASN A 28 14.68 9.06 -6.17
C ASN A 28 14.03 7.69 -5.91
N TYR A 29 12.87 7.43 -6.52
CA TYR A 29 12.26 6.10 -6.48
C TYR A 29 13.10 5.11 -7.26
N PHE A 30 13.30 3.94 -6.68
CA PHE A 30 13.86 2.79 -7.36
C PHE A 30 13.12 1.53 -6.91
N ALA A 31 12.93 0.62 -7.84
CA ALA A 31 12.39 -0.69 -7.53
C ALA A 31 13.44 -1.49 -6.73
N ALA A 32 13.04 -2.05 -5.61
CA ALA A 32 13.91 -2.84 -4.78
C ALA A 32 13.18 -4.09 -4.29
N GLY A 33 13.63 -5.21 -4.76
CA GLY A 33 13.44 -6.56 -4.24
C GLY A 33 12.05 -6.92 -3.71
N TRP A 34 12.05 -7.62 -2.63
CA TRP A 34 10.91 -8.23 -1.95
C TRP A 34 10.00 -7.19 -1.27
N ASN A 35 8.74 -7.58 -0.96
CA ASN A 35 7.79 -6.69 -0.31
C ASN A 35 6.89 -7.42 0.69
N ARG A 36 6.62 -6.73 1.81
CA ARG A 36 5.66 -7.12 2.85
C ARG A 36 4.61 -6.02 2.96
N ASP A 37 3.60 -6.12 2.12
CA ASP A 37 2.62 -5.05 1.89
C ASP A 37 1.82 -4.73 3.15
N GLY A 38 1.39 -5.72 3.92
CA GLY A 38 0.67 -5.50 5.18
C GLY A 38 1.50 -4.70 6.19
N LEU A 39 2.81 -5.00 6.33
CA LEU A 39 3.69 -4.22 7.21
C LEU A 39 3.90 -2.79 6.71
N ALA A 40 3.96 -2.59 5.39
CA ALA A 40 4.06 -1.27 4.78
C ALA A 40 2.78 -0.45 5.02
N LEU A 41 1.61 -1.08 4.88
CA LEU A 41 0.31 -0.46 5.16
C LEU A 41 0.18 -0.06 6.63
N ARG A 42 0.61 -0.91 7.56
CA ARG A 42 0.66 -0.61 9.00
C ARG A 42 1.51 0.62 9.31
N MET A 43 2.67 0.74 8.65
CA MET A 43 3.51 1.92 8.77
C MET A 43 2.87 3.16 8.13
N ALA A 44 2.22 3.01 6.97
CA ALA A 44 1.50 4.10 6.33
C ALA A 44 0.36 4.62 7.22
N GLY A 45 -0.40 3.74 7.88
CA GLY A 45 -1.42 4.13 8.86
C GLY A 45 -0.85 5.01 9.96
N LYS A 46 0.26 4.59 10.59
CA LYS A 46 0.93 5.41 11.62
C LYS A 46 1.42 6.77 11.11
N LEU A 47 1.80 6.87 9.85
CA LEU A 47 2.17 8.14 9.25
C LEU A 47 0.93 9.01 9.01
N LEU A 48 -0.20 8.42 8.60
CA LEU A 48 -1.46 9.15 8.43
C LEU A 48 -1.96 9.73 9.75
N ASP A 49 -1.79 9.03 10.87
CA ASP A 49 -2.15 9.54 12.20
C ASP A 49 -1.43 10.86 12.56
N THR A 50 -0.31 11.16 11.91
CA THR A 50 0.43 12.41 12.10
C THR A 50 0.00 13.52 11.14
N ALA A 51 -0.83 13.23 10.15
CA ALA A 51 -1.29 14.20 9.19
C ALA A 51 -2.42 15.07 9.78
N PRO A 52 -2.34 16.41 9.63
CA PRO A 52 -3.36 17.32 10.17
C PRO A 52 -4.60 17.33 9.26
N ALA A 53 -5.36 16.24 9.25
CA ALA A 53 -6.57 16.10 8.44
C ALA A 53 -7.60 15.22 9.16
N ASP A 54 -8.88 15.54 9.00
CA ASP A 54 -9.98 14.77 9.60
C ASP A 54 -10.28 13.47 8.84
N ARG A 55 -9.86 13.40 7.59
CA ARG A 55 -10.07 12.25 6.71
C ARG A 55 -8.80 11.88 5.96
N HIS A 56 -8.58 10.60 5.79
CA HIS A 56 -7.40 10.08 5.14
C HIS A 56 -7.78 9.14 3.99
N LEU A 57 -7.19 9.37 2.83
CA LEU A 57 -7.23 8.48 1.67
C LEU A 57 -5.83 7.92 1.43
N LEU A 58 -5.70 6.59 1.48
CA LEU A 58 -4.49 5.87 1.13
C LEU A 58 -4.67 5.18 -0.22
N ILE A 59 -3.90 5.57 -1.21
CA ILE A 59 -3.88 4.91 -2.52
C ILE A 59 -2.60 4.11 -2.66
N LEU A 60 -2.72 2.79 -2.77
CA LEU A 60 -1.61 1.90 -2.99
C LEU A 60 -1.44 1.62 -4.50
N LEU A 61 -0.22 1.81 -5.01
CA LEU A 61 0.17 1.30 -6.34
C LEU A 61 0.81 -0.06 -6.12
N THR A 62 0.24 -1.11 -6.72
CA THR A 62 0.66 -2.48 -6.44
C THR A 62 0.38 -3.42 -7.60
N ASP A 63 1.18 -4.46 -7.70
CA ASP A 63 0.92 -5.66 -8.50
C ASP A 63 0.15 -6.74 -7.72
N ALA A 64 -0.19 -6.46 -6.46
CA ALA A 64 -0.87 -7.35 -5.52
C ALA A 64 -0.18 -8.71 -5.35
N SER A 65 1.14 -8.71 -5.44
CA SER A 65 1.97 -9.90 -5.27
C SER A 65 2.95 -9.73 -4.10
N PRO A 66 2.44 -9.68 -2.86
CA PRO A 66 3.30 -9.57 -1.70
C PRO A 66 4.17 -10.82 -1.58
N ASP A 67 5.47 -10.62 -1.62
CA ASP A 67 6.43 -11.73 -1.60
C ASP A 67 7.70 -11.35 -0.83
N ASP A 68 7.93 -12.05 0.27
CA ASP A 68 9.21 -12.13 0.96
C ASP A 68 9.37 -13.52 1.58
N SER A 69 9.83 -14.46 0.78
CA SER A 69 10.03 -15.86 1.18
C SER A 69 11.14 -16.06 2.23
N ARG A 70 11.87 -14.99 2.58
CA ARG A 70 12.97 -15.09 3.56
C ARG A 70 12.41 -15.24 4.97
N LYS A 71 12.97 -16.22 5.67
CA LYS A 71 12.72 -16.37 7.10
C LYS A 71 13.53 -15.33 7.87
N ILE A 72 12.85 -14.55 8.70
CA ILE A 72 13.48 -13.65 9.63
C ILE A 72 13.51 -14.34 10.99
N LEU A 73 14.64 -14.23 11.68
CA LEU A 73 14.72 -14.70 13.07
C LEU A 73 13.70 -13.94 13.92
N PRO A 74 13.00 -14.64 14.83
CA PRO A 74 12.05 -13.98 15.72
C PRO A 74 12.76 -12.89 16.52
N THR A 75 12.28 -11.66 16.40
CA THR A 75 12.76 -10.53 17.19
C THR A 75 11.64 -10.07 18.09
N GLY A 76 11.73 -10.38 19.38
CA GLY A 76 10.74 -9.98 20.37
C GLY A 76 9.38 -10.68 20.22
N LYS A 77 8.28 -9.94 20.47
CA LYS A 77 6.92 -10.49 20.52
C LYS A 77 6.24 -10.63 19.14
N VAL A 78 6.86 -10.17 18.08
CA VAL A 78 6.23 -10.14 16.75
C VAL A 78 6.66 -11.35 15.96
N PRO A 79 5.72 -12.19 15.47
CA PRO A 79 6.06 -13.38 14.69
C PRO A 79 6.42 -13.01 13.23
N LEU A 80 7.51 -12.26 13.06
CA LEU A 80 8.07 -11.89 11.75
C LEU A 80 8.85 -13.05 11.09
N SER A 81 8.93 -14.19 11.76
CA SER A 81 9.81 -15.31 11.40
C SER A 81 9.28 -16.22 10.29
N ARG A 82 8.01 -16.05 9.88
CA ARG A 82 7.45 -16.86 8.79
C ARG A 82 7.70 -16.24 7.42
N SER A 83 7.79 -17.09 6.42
CA SER A 83 7.75 -16.66 5.02
C SER A 83 6.50 -15.80 4.77
N TYR A 84 6.68 -14.74 3.99
CA TYR A 84 5.63 -13.79 3.63
C TYR A 84 5.41 -13.90 2.12
N ASP A 85 4.81 -15.02 1.71
CA ASP A 85 4.57 -15.34 0.30
C ASP A 85 3.17 -15.94 0.11
N GLY A 86 2.71 -15.92 -1.12
CA GLY A 86 1.44 -16.49 -1.53
C GLY A 86 0.28 -16.04 -0.63
N GLU A 87 -0.54 -17.00 -0.21
CA GLU A 87 -1.75 -16.74 0.58
C GLU A 87 -1.44 -16.02 1.91
N ALA A 88 -0.32 -16.33 2.57
CA ALA A 88 0.04 -15.70 3.83
C ALA A 88 0.26 -14.19 3.68
N GLY A 89 0.95 -13.76 2.62
CA GLY A 89 1.16 -12.35 2.31
C GLY A 89 -0.14 -11.64 1.92
N VAL A 90 -0.96 -12.29 1.11
CA VAL A 90 -2.27 -11.76 0.67
C VAL A 90 -3.21 -11.57 1.86
N GLN A 91 -3.32 -12.55 2.74
CA GLN A 91 -4.20 -12.47 3.92
C GLN A 91 -3.75 -11.40 4.92
N ASP A 92 -2.45 -11.32 5.24
CA ASP A 92 -1.92 -10.28 6.13
C ASP A 92 -2.18 -8.87 5.55
N THR A 93 -1.96 -8.70 4.24
CA THR A 93 -2.24 -7.43 3.56
C THR A 93 -3.73 -7.09 3.60
N ALA A 94 -4.61 -8.06 3.36
CA ALA A 94 -6.06 -7.87 3.43
C ALA A 94 -6.53 -7.53 4.85
N GLU A 95 -5.96 -8.16 5.87
CA GLU A 95 -6.24 -7.86 7.28
C GLU A 95 -5.85 -6.41 7.61
N GLU A 96 -4.69 -5.96 7.15
CA GLU A 96 -4.23 -4.61 7.39
C GLU A 96 -5.10 -3.55 6.67
N VAL A 97 -5.52 -3.82 5.43
CA VAL A 97 -6.49 -2.98 4.72
C VAL A 97 -7.80 -2.86 5.51
N ARG A 98 -8.32 -3.98 6.02
CA ARG A 98 -9.53 -3.97 6.85
C ARG A 98 -9.34 -3.17 8.14
N ALA A 99 -8.19 -3.33 8.81
CA ALA A 99 -7.87 -2.60 10.04
C ALA A 99 -7.82 -1.09 9.81
N LEU A 100 -7.17 -0.63 8.74
CA LEU A 100 -7.12 0.78 8.37
C LEU A 100 -8.52 1.34 8.06
N ARG A 101 -9.35 0.59 7.34
CA ARG A 101 -10.74 1.00 7.05
C ARG A 101 -11.58 1.11 8.32
N GLN A 102 -11.39 0.22 9.29
CA GLN A 102 -12.06 0.30 10.61
C GLN A 102 -11.62 1.54 11.41
N GLN A 103 -10.43 2.05 11.16
CA GLN A 103 -9.92 3.30 11.73
C GLN A 103 -10.39 4.55 10.97
N GLY A 104 -11.23 4.39 9.94
CA GLY A 104 -11.76 5.50 9.16
C GLY A 104 -10.85 5.95 8.00
N VAL A 105 -9.77 5.22 7.72
CA VAL A 105 -8.94 5.48 6.54
C VAL A 105 -9.57 4.82 5.32
N ARG A 106 -9.85 5.58 4.26
CA ARG A 106 -10.20 4.98 2.98
C ARG A 106 -8.95 4.40 2.34
N VAL A 107 -8.97 3.10 2.06
CA VAL A 107 -7.87 2.41 1.38
C VAL A 107 -8.34 1.94 0.02
N ALA A 108 -7.69 2.43 -1.03
CA ALA A 108 -7.93 2.05 -2.41
C ALA A 108 -6.62 1.65 -3.10
N ALA A 109 -6.70 0.96 -4.23
CA ALA A 109 -5.52 0.58 -4.98
C ALA A 109 -5.64 0.87 -6.48
N VAL A 110 -4.51 1.26 -7.06
CA VAL A 110 -4.29 1.17 -8.50
C VAL A 110 -3.45 -0.08 -8.75
N PHE A 111 -4.09 -1.07 -9.35
CA PHE A 111 -3.52 -2.39 -9.63
C PHE A 111 -2.92 -2.43 -11.03
N MET A 112 -1.64 -2.78 -11.09
CA MET A 112 -0.87 -2.95 -12.32
C MET A 112 -0.12 -4.28 -12.29
N GLY A 113 -0.86 -5.36 -12.12
CA GLY A 113 -0.34 -6.72 -12.06
C GLY A 113 -0.85 -7.60 -13.18
N GLU A 114 -0.32 -8.80 -13.23
CA GLU A 114 -0.73 -9.84 -14.16
C GLU A 114 -2.16 -10.32 -13.88
N ASN A 115 -2.75 -11.03 -14.85
CA ASN A 115 -4.07 -11.62 -14.68
C ASN A 115 -4.12 -12.63 -13.51
N ALA A 116 -3.03 -13.34 -13.28
CA ALA A 116 -2.90 -14.31 -12.20
C ALA A 116 -3.05 -13.66 -10.82
N SER A 117 -2.57 -12.43 -10.63
CA SER A 117 -2.65 -11.71 -9.35
C SER A 117 -3.98 -10.95 -9.15
N ALA A 118 -4.86 -10.92 -10.15
CA ALA A 118 -6.12 -10.19 -10.04
C ALA A 118 -7.07 -10.72 -8.95
N PRO A 119 -7.17 -12.04 -8.69
CA PRO A 119 -7.94 -12.56 -7.55
C PRO A 119 -7.40 -12.06 -6.20
N ASP A 120 -6.08 -12.03 -6.03
CA ASP A 120 -5.41 -11.56 -4.82
C ASP A 120 -5.66 -10.07 -4.59
N ALA A 121 -5.56 -9.26 -5.65
CA ALA A 121 -5.90 -7.85 -5.60
C ALA A 121 -7.35 -7.62 -5.14
N ARG A 122 -8.30 -8.43 -5.60
CA ARG A 122 -9.70 -8.38 -5.15
C ARG A 122 -9.87 -8.82 -3.71
N THR A 123 -9.13 -9.83 -3.27
CA THR A 123 -9.14 -10.29 -1.88
C THR A 123 -8.66 -9.21 -0.94
N ILE A 124 -7.62 -8.46 -1.33
CA ILE A 124 -7.02 -7.40 -0.53
C ILE A 124 -7.91 -6.14 -0.50
N PHE A 125 -8.32 -5.64 -1.67
CA PHE A 125 -8.92 -4.31 -1.79
C PHE A 125 -10.43 -4.32 -2.03
N GLY A 126 -11.00 -5.45 -2.45
CA GLY A 126 -12.44 -5.54 -2.76
C GLY A 126 -12.80 -4.72 -3.99
N GLN A 127 -13.78 -3.82 -3.82
CA GLN A 127 -14.27 -2.94 -4.90
C GLN A 127 -13.43 -1.65 -5.05
N ASP A 128 -12.64 -1.28 -4.05
CA ASP A 128 -11.77 -0.09 -4.08
C ASP A 128 -10.49 -0.37 -4.88
N LEU A 129 -10.64 -0.93 -6.07
CA LEU A 129 -9.57 -1.37 -6.94
C LEU A 129 -9.78 -0.86 -8.36
N VAL A 130 -8.86 -0.05 -8.84
CA VAL A 130 -8.81 0.38 -10.25
C VAL A 130 -7.65 -0.34 -10.93
N ARG A 131 -7.96 -1.14 -11.95
CA ARG A 131 -6.93 -1.82 -12.74
C ARG A 131 -6.48 -0.94 -13.89
N ILE A 132 -5.17 -0.83 -14.07
CA ILE A 132 -4.53 -0.23 -15.23
C ILE A 132 -3.63 -1.24 -15.94
N GLN A 133 -3.45 -1.07 -17.24
CA GLN A 133 -2.57 -1.91 -18.05
C GLN A 133 -1.28 -1.17 -18.47
N ARG A 134 -1.28 0.15 -18.37
CA ARG A 134 -0.18 1.02 -18.81
C ARG A 134 0.00 2.17 -17.83
N MET A 135 1.24 2.59 -17.66
CA MET A 135 1.61 3.67 -16.73
C MET A 135 0.97 5.03 -17.05
N ASP A 136 0.69 5.31 -18.32
CA ASP A 136 0.01 6.55 -18.73
C ASP A 136 -1.43 6.66 -18.21
N GLN A 137 -2.04 5.56 -17.79
CA GLN A 137 -3.37 5.52 -17.17
C GLN A 137 -3.34 5.86 -15.66
N LEU A 138 -2.15 5.91 -15.03
CA LEU A 138 -2.02 6.06 -13.59
C LEU A 138 -2.66 7.35 -13.07
N ALA A 139 -2.37 8.48 -13.71
CA ALA A 139 -2.90 9.78 -13.28
C ALA A 139 -4.44 9.81 -13.32
N THR A 140 -5.02 9.24 -14.38
CA THR A 140 -6.48 9.13 -14.54
C THR A 140 -7.09 8.22 -13.47
N ALA A 141 -6.48 7.06 -13.22
CA ALA A 141 -6.95 6.10 -12.22
C ALA A 141 -6.91 6.69 -10.81
N ALA A 142 -5.77 7.28 -10.42
CA ALA A 142 -5.63 7.92 -9.12
C ALA A 142 -6.58 9.13 -8.96
N GLY A 143 -6.70 9.94 -10.02
CA GLY A 143 -7.64 11.08 -10.04
C GLY A 143 -9.09 10.66 -9.85
N LYS A 144 -9.50 9.52 -10.44
CA LYS A 144 -10.84 8.96 -10.24
C LYS A 144 -11.10 8.59 -8.78
N LEU A 145 -10.17 7.89 -8.13
CA LEU A 145 -10.29 7.51 -6.72
C LEU A 145 -10.38 8.74 -5.81
N ILE A 146 -9.59 9.78 -6.08
CA ILE A 146 -9.65 11.04 -5.33
C ILE A 146 -11.01 11.74 -5.54
N GLN A 147 -11.50 11.78 -6.77
CA GLN A 147 -12.82 12.41 -7.06
C GLN A 147 -13.97 11.65 -6.40
N GLU A 148 -13.91 10.33 -6.34
CA GLU A 148 -14.91 9.52 -5.64
C GLU A 148 -14.94 9.85 -4.15
N GLU A 149 -13.77 9.96 -3.50
CA GLU A 149 -13.69 10.37 -2.10
C GLU A 149 -14.25 11.77 -1.87
N ILE A 150 -13.89 12.73 -2.71
CA ILE A 150 -14.42 14.11 -2.60
C ILE A 150 -15.95 14.15 -2.73
N ARG A 151 -16.54 13.36 -3.62
CA ARG A 151 -18.00 13.28 -3.78
C ARG A 151 -18.68 12.69 -2.54
N GLU A 152 -18.12 11.66 -1.95
CA GLU A 152 -18.64 11.06 -0.71
C GLU A 152 -18.58 12.03 0.48
N LEU A 153 -17.64 12.98 0.46
CA LEU A 153 -17.52 14.04 1.46
C LEU A 153 -18.54 15.17 1.28
N SER A 154 -19.05 15.34 0.06
CA SER A 154 -19.90 16.48 -0.33
C SER A 154 -21.40 16.15 -0.31
N GLY A 155 -21.77 14.92 -0.09
CA GLY A 155 -23.15 14.42 -0.04
C GLY A 155 -23.57 14.10 1.37
#